data_863caaec0f0bb8f39a2ef630cf76f54f
#
_entry.id   863caaec0f0bb8f39a2ef630cf76f54f
#
_cell.length_a   1.000
_cell.length_b   1.000
_cell.length_c   1.000
_cell.angle_alpha   90.00
_cell.angle_beta   90.00
_cell.angle_gamma   90.00
#
_symmetry.space_group_name_H-M   'P 1'
#
loop_
_entity.id
_entity.type
_entity.pdbx_description
1 polymer ?
#
loop_
_entity_poly.entity_id
_entity_poly.type
_entity_poly.pdbx_seq_one_letter_code
_entity_poly.pdbx_strand_id
1 'polypeptide(L)'
;FLRRLKVFISPVCQFYAFCLMPNHFHFVIRIKSEKEINEFLLENNKKINFKEDGLHSYDAIISKQFAKFLSSYSQAFNRFNKFRTGPLLESPFKRIRIENEEYLRKLIVYVHQNPKDFVNRLEDYPFSSFKTLISSDSTFLKREEVMEIFGDIENFIFCHQKEEFLD
;
A
#
# COMPACT_ATOMS: atom_id res chain seq x y z
N PHE A 1 2.42 -9.24 -7.94
CA PHE A 1 1.79 -8.63 -6.79
C PHE A 1 1.36 -7.19 -7.08
N LEU A 2 2.29 -6.23 -7.30
CA LEU A 2 2.01 -4.80 -7.49
C LEU A 2 1.02 -4.47 -8.61
N ARG A 3 1.07 -5.19 -9.75
CA ARG A 3 0.08 -5.03 -10.83
C ARG A 3 -1.36 -5.30 -10.33
N ARG A 4 -1.54 -6.33 -9.51
CA ARG A 4 -2.86 -6.64 -8.94
C ARG A 4 -3.26 -5.64 -7.87
N LEU A 5 -2.31 -5.23 -7.03
CA LEU A 5 -2.50 -4.17 -6.06
C LEU A 5 -3.06 -2.91 -6.74
N LYS A 6 -2.42 -2.47 -7.83
CA LYS A 6 -2.88 -1.31 -8.60
C LYS A 6 -4.30 -1.51 -9.15
N VAL A 7 -4.62 -2.68 -9.70
CA VAL A 7 -5.94 -2.94 -10.31
C VAL A 7 -7.06 -2.97 -9.28
N PHE A 8 -6.85 -3.60 -8.12
CA PHE A 8 -7.92 -3.84 -7.15
C PHE A 8 -7.99 -2.79 -6.05
N ILE A 9 -6.84 -2.24 -5.62
CA ILE A 9 -6.77 -1.37 -4.45
C ILE A 9 -6.69 0.10 -4.80
N SER A 10 -6.00 0.51 -5.88
CA SER A 10 -5.95 1.92 -6.29
C SER A 10 -7.32 2.57 -6.56
N PRO A 11 -8.37 1.83 -6.97
CA PRO A 11 -9.72 2.38 -7.04
C PRO A 11 -10.23 2.94 -5.71
N VAL A 12 -9.86 2.33 -4.58
CA VAL A 12 -10.39 2.65 -3.25
C VAL A 12 -9.36 3.21 -2.29
N CYS A 13 -8.06 3.16 -2.64
CA CYS A 13 -6.97 3.67 -1.81
C CYS A 13 -5.96 4.49 -2.60
N GLN A 14 -5.26 5.37 -1.89
CA GLN A 14 -4.02 6.00 -2.33
C GLN A 14 -2.86 5.37 -1.56
N PHE A 15 -1.68 5.28 -2.19
CA PHE A 15 -0.51 4.65 -1.61
C PHE A 15 0.56 5.69 -1.30
N TYR A 16 1.07 5.66 -0.08
CA TYR A 16 2.17 6.49 0.41
C TYR A 16 3.49 5.71 0.44
N ALA A 17 3.46 4.48 0.94
CA ALA A 17 4.64 3.61 0.98
C ALA A 17 4.24 2.14 0.91
N PHE A 18 5.19 1.30 0.48
CA PHE A 18 5.10 -0.15 0.60
C PHE A 18 6.47 -0.80 0.73
N CYS A 19 6.47 -1.99 1.33
CA CYS A 19 7.56 -2.93 1.29
C CYS A 19 7.02 -4.36 1.22
N LEU A 20 7.52 -5.14 0.25
CA LEU A 20 7.17 -6.54 0.07
C LEU A 20 8.34 -7.38 0.57
N MET A 21 8.17 -8.02 1.72
CA MET A 21 9.14 -8.93 2.30
C MET A 21 8.88 -10.37 1.81
N PRO A 22 9.83 -11.30 1.96
CA PRO A 22 9.66 -12.68 1.48
C PRO A 22 8.42 -13.41 2.02
N ASN A 23 8.01 -13.11 3.25
CA ASN A 23 6.91 -13.79 3.96
C ASN A 23 5.78 -12.87 4.41
N HIS A 24 5.91 -11.55 4.23
CA HIS A 24 4.87 -10.57 4.59
C HIS A 24 5.00 -9.31 3.74
N PHE A 25 4.09 -8.36 3.92
CA PHE A 25 4.13 -7.06 3.24
C PHE A 25 3.57 -5.97 4.14
N HIS A 26 4.05 -4.76 3.92
CA HIS A 26 3.57 -3.55 4.57
C HIS A 26 3.09 -2.54 3.53
N PHE A 27 1.97 -1.87 3.85
CA PHE A 27 1.46 -0.74 3.09
C PHE A 27 1.13 0.41 4.02
N VAL A 28 1.49 1.61 3.62
CA VAL A 28 0.94 2.86 4.15
C VAL A 28 -0.01 3.41 3.10
N ILE A 29 -1.30 3.46 3.43
CA ILE A 29 -2.36 3.82 2.50
C ILE A 29 -3.35 4.81 3.14
N ARG A 30 -3.97 5.65 2.33
CA ARG A 30 -5.17 6.41 2.66
C ARG A 30 -6.37 5.81 1.94
N ILE A 31 -7.42 5.52 2.67
CA ILE A 31 -8.69 5.13 2.07
C ILE A 31 -9.30 6.39 1.42
N LYS A 32 -9.73 6.28 0.18
CA LYS A 32 -10.41 7.35 -0.55
C LYS A 32 -11.81 7.58 0.00
N SER A 33 -12.28 8.82 0.01
CA SER A 33 -13.66 9.15 0.33
C SER A 33 -14.65 8.55 -0.69
N GLU A 34 -15.93 8.47 -0.33
CA GLU A 34 -16.99 8.05 -1.25
C GLU A 34 -17.00 8.89 -2.53
N LYS A 35 -16.80 10.20 -2.41
CA LYS A 35 -16.72 11.12 -3.54
C LYS A 35 -15.59 10.74 -4.48
N GLU A 36 -14.38 10.56 -3.99
CA GLU A 36 -13.21 10.16 -4.79
C GLU A 36 -13.39 8.79 -5.47
N ILE A 37 -14.05 7.85 -4.77
CA ILE A 37 -14.35 6.53 -5.34
C ILE A 37 -15.39 6.66 -6.47
N ASN A 38 -16.44 7.46 -6.26
CA ASN A 38 -17.47 7.68 -7.27
C ASN A 38 -16.90 8.38 -8.52
N GLU A 39 -16.06 9.40 -8.37
CA GLU A 39 -15.37 10.07 -9.47
C GLU A 39 -14.56 9.07 -10.29
N PHE A 40 -13.72 8.25 -9.63
CA PHE A 40 -12.95 7.20 -10.29
C PHE A 40 -13.85 6.18 -11.04
N LEU A 41 -14.96 5.79 -10.46
CA LEU A 41 -15.89 4.83 -11.07
C LEU A 41 -16.61 5.43 -12.30
N LEU A 42 -16.99 6.70 -12.23
CA LEU A 42 -17.62 7.41 -13.36
C LEU A 42 -16.66 7.56 -14.54
N GLU A 43 -15.38 7.89 -14.28
CA GLU A 43 -14.33 7.94 -15.31
C GLU A 43 -14.12 6.58 -16.00
N ASN A 44 -14.38 5.48 -15.30
CA ASN A 44 -14.28 4.12 -15.83
C ASN A 44 -15.63 3.53 -16.29
N ASN A 45 -16.65 4.36 -16.55
CA ASN A 45 -18.01 3.96 -16.96
C ASN A 45 -18.69 2.96 -15.99
N LYS A 46 -18.38 3.08 -14.70
CA LYS A 46 -18.98 2.27 -13.64
C LYS A 46 -19.76 3.18 -12.69
N LYS A 47 -20.91 2.71 -12.22
CA LYS A 47 -21.69 3.40 -11.19
C LYS A 47 -21.88 2.47 -10.01
N ILE A 48 -21.61 2.99 -8.80
CA ILE A 48 -21.99 2.33 -7.55
C ILE A 48 -22.87 3.33 -6.79
N ASN A 49 -24.05 2.88 -6.41
CA ASN A 49 -24.87 3.63 -5.46
C ASN A 49 -24.48 3.14 -4.06
N PHE A 50 -23.75 3.96 -3.32
CA PHE A 50 -23.48 3.69 -1.92
C PHE A 50 -24.78 3.64 -1.12
N LYS A 51 -24.83 2.75 -0.14
CA LYS A 51 -25.89 2.62 0.84
C LYS A 51 -25.27 2.76 2.23
N GLU A 52 -26.07 3.21 3.19
CA GLU A 52 -25.63 3.31 4.59
C GLU A 52 -25.17 1.95 5.12
N ASP A 53 -25.91 0.89 4.77
CA ASP A 53 -25.67 -0.48 5.24
C ASP A 53 -25.64 -1.53 4.13
N GLY A 54 -25.12 -2.71 4.49
CA GLY A 54 -25.13 -3.92 3.65
C GLY A 54 -23.99 -3.97 2.66
N LEU A 55 -24.15 -4.79 1.61
CA LEU A 55 -23.10 -5.10 0.61
C LEU A 55 -22.66 -3.91 -0.25
N HIS A 56 -23.41 -2.84 -0.24
CA HIS A 56 -23.12 -1.59 -0.96
C HIS A 56 -22.73 -0.45 -0.02
N SER A 57 -22.50 -0.73 1.26
CA SER A 57 -21.92 0.26 2.17
C SER A 57 -20.47 0.55 1.79
N TYR A 58 -20.01 1.74 2.15
CA TYR A 58 -18.63 2.18 1.90
C TYR A 58 -17.60 1.16 2.38
N ASP A 59 -17.70 0.73 3.64
CA ASP A 59 -16.79 -0.24 4.24
C ASP A 59 -16.84 -1.61 3.57
N ALA A 60 -18.03 -2.07 3.17
CA ALA A 60 -18.19 -3.34 2.48
C ALA A 60 -17.55 -3.31 1.09
N ILE A 61 -17.66 -2.20 0.36
CA ILE A 61 -17.03 -2.02 -0.95
C ILE A 61 -15.51 -2.07 -0.83
N ILE A 62 -14.94 -1.35 0.14
CA ILE A 62 -13.50 -1.35 0.40
C ILE A 62 -13.04 -2.77 0.77
N SER A 63 -13.67 -3.39 1.76
CA SER A 63 -13.36 -4.75 2.21
C SER A 63 -13.41 -5.76 1.08
N LYS A 64 -14.39 -5.65 0.18
CA LYS A 64 -14.52 -6.49 -1.02
C LYS A 64 -13.37 -6.32 -2.01
N GLN A 65 -12.81 -5.11 -2.16
CA GLN A 65 -11.66 -4.89 -3.03
C GLN A 65 -10.40 -5.56 -2.45
N PHE A 66 -10.17 -5.45 -1.14
CA PHE A 66 -9.08 -6.17 -0.48
C PHE A 66 -9.23 -7.69 -0.62
N ALA A 67 -10.43 -8.23 -0.36
CA ALA A 67 -10.70 -9.65 -0.53
C ALA A 67 -10.43 -10.13 -1.96
N LYS A 68 -10.86 -9.38 -2.98
CA LYS A 68 -10.57 -9.68 -4.40
C LYS A 68 -9.09 -9.65 -4.70
N PHE A 69 -8.36 -8.66 -4.20
CA PHE A 69 -6.92 -8.54 -4.37
C PHE A 69 -6.20 -9.77 -3.79
N LEU A 70 -6.43 -10.08 -2.51
CA LEU A 70 -5.78 -11.18 -1.79
C LEU A 70 -6.11 -12.54 -2.44
N SER A 71 -7.38 -12.78 -2.77
CA SER A 71 -7.83 -14.00 -3.46
C SER A 71 -7.20 -14.13 -4.85
N SER A 72 -7.22 -13.05 -5.65
CA SER A 72 -6.64 -13.04 -6.99
C SER A 72 -5.14 -13.30 -6.98
N TYR A 73 -4.41 -12.76 -5.99
CA TYR A 73 -2.98 -13.01 -5.84
C TYR A 73 -2.72 -14.46 -5.41
N SER A 74 -3.42 -14.95 -4.39
CA SER A 74 -3.28 -16.33 -3.89
C SER A 74 -3.54 -17.37 -4.99
N GLN A 75 -4.60 -17.17 -5.78
CA GLN A 75 -4.90 -18.06 -6.92
C GLN A 75 -3.81 -18.04 -7.98
N ALA A 76 -3.28 -16.87 -8.32
CA ALA A 76 -2.21 -16.76 -9.30
C ALA A 76 -0.91 -17.38 -8.81
N PHE A 77 -0.57 -17.19 -7.54
CA PHE A 77 0.60 -17.78 -6.90
C PHE A 77 0.49 -19.31 -6.86
N ASN A 78 -0.64 -19.86 -6.43
CA ASN A 78 -0.88 -21.29 -6.40
C ASN A 78 -0.84 -21.91 -7.82
N ARG A 79 -1.41 -21.22 -8.82
CA ARG A 79 -1.35 -21.67 -10.22
C ARG A 79 0.09 -21.69 -10.77
N PHE A 80 0.90 -20.73 -10.41
CA PHE A 80 2.31 -20.68 -10.79
C PHE A 80 3.10 -21.81 -10.10
N ASN A 81 2.84 -22.04 -8.83
CA ASN A 81 3.46 -23.09 -8.01
C ASN A 81 2.56 -24.34 -8.03
N LYS A 82 2.65 -25.14 -9.09
CA LYS A 82 1.75 -26.25 -9.43
C LYS A 82 1.45 -27.28 -8.32
N PHE A 83 2.31 -27.38 -7.32
CA PHE A 83 2.16 -28.29 -6.17
C PHE A 83 1.57 -27.63 -4.92
N ARG A 84 1.23 -26.33 -4.99
CA ARG A 84 0.70 -25.59 -3.85
C ARG A 84 -0.81 -25.43 -3.96
N THR A 85 -1.52 -25.79 -2.88
CA THR A 85 -2.96 -25.57 -2.70
C THR A 85 -3.25 -24.85 -1.38
N GLY A 86 -4.45 -24.33 -1.22
CA GLY A 86 -4.90 -23.68 0.00
C GLY A 86 -4.53 -22.18 0.10
N PRO A 87 -4.80 -21.55 1.25
CA PRO A 87 -4.56 -20.13 1.48
C PRO A 87 -3.06 -19.81 1.45
N LEU A 88 -2.71 -18.70 0.83
CA LEU A 88 -1.34 -18.17 0.79
C LEU A 88 -1.10 -17.15 1.90
N LEU A 89 -2.12 -16.38 2.22
CA LEU A 89 -2.06 -15.26 3.14
C LEU A 89 -2.88 -15.59 4.40
N GLU A 90 -2.36 -15.17 5.54
CA GLU A 90 -3.08 -15.26 6.81
C GLU A 90 -4.28 -14.29 6.82
N SER A 91 -5.34 -14.69 7.50
CA SER A 91 -6.54 -13.90 7.67
C SER A 91 -6.97 -13.91 9.15
N PRO A 92 -7.38 -12.74 9.69
CA PRO A 92 -7.42 -11.43 9.07
C PRO A 92 -6.03 -10.79 8.97
N PHE A 93 -5.84 -9.90 7.97
CA PHE A 93 -4.62 -9.09 7.92
C PHE A 93 -4.64 -8.00 9.01
N LYS A 94 -3.47 -7.72 9.58
CA LYS A 94 -3.31 -6.68 10.60
C LYS A 94 -3.44 -5.29 9.96
N ARG A 95 -4.11 -4.38 10.65
CA ARG A 95 -4.26 -2.98 10.24
C ARG A 95 -4.18 -2.08 11.46
N ILE A 96 -3.53 -0.93 11.30
CA ILE A 96 -3.38 0.09 12.33
C ILE A 96 -3.88 1.41 11.73
N ARG A 97 -4.70 2.13 12.48
CA ARG A 97 -5.15 3.46 12.11
C ARG A 97 -4.03 4.46 12.41
N ILE A 98 -3.75 5.34 11.44
CA ILE A 98 -2.79 6.43 11.59
C ILE A 98 -3.58 7.68 11.95
N GLU A 99 -3.28 8.29 13.09
CA GLU A 99 -4.08 9.36 13.65
C GLU A 99 -3.44 10.75 13.52
N ASN A 100 -2.13 10.81 13.25
CA ASN A 100 -1.41 12.06 13.07
C ASN A 100 -0.24 11.93 12.10
N GLU A 101 0.26 13.08 11.64
CA GLU A 101 1.31 13.16 10.64
C GLU A 101 2.66 12.67 11.17
N GLU A 102 2.99 12.92 12.43
CA GLU A 102 4.23 12.43 13.03
C GLU A 102 4.30 10.91 12.99
N TYR A 103 3.20 10.24 13.38
CA TYR A 103 3.11 8.78 13.31
C TYR A 103 3.12 8.27 11.86
N LEU A 104 2.48 8.99 10.93
CA LEU A 104 2.54 8.67 9.50
C LEU A 104 3.98 8.70 8.98
N ARG A 105 4.76 9.73 9.34
CA ARG A 105 6.17 9.86 8.98
C ARG A 105 7.00 8.69 9.52
N LYS A 106 6.84 8.36 10.80
CA LYS A 106 7.51 7.20 11.43
C LYS A 106 7.17 5.88 10.72
N LEU A 107 5.90 5.67 10.38
CA LEU A 107 5.48 4.44 9.68
C LEU A 107 6.01 4.34 8.25
N ILE A 108 6.11 5.44 7.51
CA ILE A 108 6.73 5.45 6.18
C ILE A 108 8.20 5.02 6.28
N VAL A 109 8.95 5.60 7.23
CA VAL A 109 10.34 5.21 7.48
C VAL A 109 10.44 3.75 7.88
N TYR A 110 9.66 3.31 8.85
CA TYR A 110 9.62 1.91 9.30
C TYR A 110 9.37 0.94 8.13
N VAL A 111 8.37 1.22 7.29
CA VAL A 111 8.05 0.37 6.15
C VAL A 111 9.22 0.23 5.19
N HIS A 112 9.94 1.32 4.93
CA HIS A 112 11.11 1.28 4.05
C HIS A 112 12.34 0.65 4.69
N GLN A 113 12.48 0.71 6.02
CA GLN A 113 13.60 0.10 6.75
C GLN A 113 13.44 -1.40 7.00
N ASN A 114 12.26 -2.00 6.75
CA ASN A 114 12.05 -3.44 6.91
C ASN A 114 13.12 -4.31 6.23
N PRO A 115 13.64 -3.99 5.04
CA PRO A 115 14.63 -4.82 4.38
C PRO A 115 16.09 -4.52 4.78
N LYS A 116 16.36 -3.70 5.81
CA LYS A 116 17.73 -3.31 6.21
C LYS A 116 18.67 -4.48 6.44
N ASP A 117 18.15 -5.62 6.92
CA ASP A 117 18.96 -6.83 7.17
C ASP A 117 19.25 -7.62 5.86
N PHE A 118 18.66 -7.26 4.75
CA PHE A 118 18.82 -7.93 3.44
C PHE A 118 19.68 -7.13 2.46
N VAL A 119 19.88 -5.83 2.71
CA VAL A 119 20.59 -4.92 1.81
C VAL A 119 21.43 -3.91 2.58
N ASN A 120 22.54 -3.46 2.00
CA ASN A 120 23.38 -2.42 2.58
C ASN A 120 22.79 -1.02 2.40
N ARG A 121 21.99 -0.83 1.36
CA ARG A 121 21.35 0.45 1.02
C ARG A 121 19.87 0.17 0.70
N LEU A 122 18.97 1.00 1.22
CA LEU A 122 17.51 0.83 1.01
C LEU A 122 17.12 0.89 -0.47
N GLU A 123 17.85 1.65 -1.29
CA GLU A 123 17.64 1.75 -2.74
C GLU A 123 17.91 0.43 -3.48
N ASP A 124 18.71 -0.46 -2.90
CA ASP A 124 19.09 -1.73 -3.51
C ASP A 124 18.00 -2.80 -3.31
N TYR A 125 17.00 -2.56 -2.45
CA TYR A 125 15.88 -3.48 -2.28
C TYR A 125 14.77 -3.21 -3.31
N PRO A 126 14.61 -4.05 -4.33
CA PRO A 126 13.74 -3.76 -5.48
C PRO A 126 12.24 -3.86 -5.16
N PHE A 127 11.87 -4.39 -4.00
CA PHE A 127 10.49 -4.62 -3.60
C PHE A 127 10.00 -3.61 -2.56
N SER A 128 10.71 -2.49 -2.38
CA SER A 128 10.33 -1.34 -1.58
C SER A 128 9.97 -0.14 -2.45
N SER A 129 9.10 0.72 -1.95
CA SER A 129 8.78 2.00 -2.60
C SER A 129 9.82 3.08 -2.39
N PHE A 130 10.83 2.89 -1.55
CA PHE A 130 11.85 3.90 -1.22
C PHE A 130 12.49 4.50 -2.46
N LYS A 131 13.11 3.66 -3.30
CA LYS A 131 13.75 4.10 -4.55
C LYS A 131 12.79 4.83 -5.50
N THR A 132 11.56 4.37 -5.59
CA THR A 132 10.54 5.01 -6.43
C THR A 132 10.19 6.41 -5.93
N LEU A 133 10.13 6.62 -4.63
CA LEU A 133 9.81 7.93 -4.04
C LEU A 133 10.93 8.96 -4.24
N ILE A 134 12.20 8.56 -4.23
CA ILE A 134 13.34 9.45 -4.48
C ILE A 134 13.67 9.63 -5.96
N SER A 135 13.06 8.87 -6.87
CA SER A 135 13.26 9.00 -8.32
C SER A 135 12.26 9.98 -8.94
N SER A 136 12.53 10.41 -10.17
CA SER A 136 11.60 11.20 -11.00
C SER A 136 10.65 10.32 -11.84
N ASP A 137 10.74 9.00 -11.75
CA ASP A 137 9.95 8.08 -12.56
C ASP A 137 8.45 8.22 -12.27
N SER A 138 7.62 7.97 -13.29
CA SER A 138 6.17 7.93 -13.11
C SER A 138 5.76 6.82 -12.13
N THR A 139 4.90 7.17 -11.19
CA THR A 139 4.47 6.27 -10.13
C THR A 139 2.98 6.41 -9.82
N PHE A 140 2.39 5.38 -9.21
CA PHE A 140 1.05 5.43 -8.64
C PHE A 140 1.03 5.88 -7.17
N LEU A 141 2.22 6.08 -6.59
CA LEU A 141 2.37 6.58 -5.22
C LEU A 141 2.07 8.08 -5.17
N LYS A 142 1.65 8.53 -4.03
CA LYS A 142 1.45 9.94 -3.71
C LYS A 142 2.78 10.61 -3.32
N ARG A 143 3.73 10.65 -4.28
CA ARG A 143 5.09 11.15 -4.06
C ARG A 143 5.09 12.58 -3.52
N GLU A 144 4.33 13.46 -4.14
CA GLU A 144 4.27 14.87 -3.76
C GLU A 144 3.77 15.02 -2.32
N GLU A 145 2.67 14.36 -1.97
CA GLU A 145 2.12 14.36 -0.61
C GLU A 145 3.12 13.77 0.41
N VAL A 146 3.85 12.70 0.03
CA VAL A 146 4.91 12.14 0.89
C VAL A 146 6.05 13.13 1.08
N MET A 147 6.51 13.81 0.02
CA MET A 147 7.57 14.81 0.16
C MET A 147 7.14 15.99 1.02
N GLU A 148 5.90 16.47 0.91
CA GLU A 148 5.33 17.51 1.78
C GLU A 148 5.36 17.11 3.26
N ILE A 149 5.03 15.85 3.60
CA ILE A 149 5.10 15.31 4.98
C ILE A 149 6.53 15.39 5.55
N PHE A 150 7.55 15.22 4.71
CA PHE A 150 8.96 15.30 5.12
C PHE A 150 9.57 16.69 4.93
N GLY A 151 8.88 17.59 4.25
CA GLY A 151 9.34 18.93 3.88
C GLY A 151 10.09 18.95 2.54
N ASP A 152 11.05 18.06 2.35
CA ASP A 152 11.82 17.89 1.12
C ASP A 152 12.43 16.47 1.00
N ILE A 153 13.09 16.21 -0.12
CA ILE A 153 13.71 14.92 -0.41
C ILE A 153 14.97 14.66 0.44
N GLU A 154 15.72 15.69 0.77
CA GLU A 154 16.93 15.61 1.60
C GLU A 154 16.55 15.15 3.01
N ASN A 155 15.51 15.75 3.59
CA ASN A 155 15.00 15.37 4.90
C ASN A 155 14.35 13.97 4.87
N PHE A 156 13.63 13.62 3.77
CA PHE A 156 13.13 12.27 3.57
C PHE A 156 14.27 11.25 3.65
N ILE A 157 15.34 11.44 2.87
CA ILE A 157 16.51 10.54 2.88
C ILE A 157 17.18 10.52 4.25
N PHE A 158 17.37 11.68 4.87
CA PHE A 158 17.99 11.81 6.20
C PHE A 158 17.22 11.02 7.27
N CYS A 159 15.88 11.11 7.29
CA CYS A 159 15.05 10.37 8.23
C CYS A 159 15.20 8.85 8.07
N HIS A 160 15.43 8.35 6.85
CA HIS A 160 15.60 6.92 6.58
C HIS A 160 16.98 6.39 6.94
N GLN A 161 17.96 7.26 7.17
CA GLN A 161 19.32 6.89 7.60
C GLN A 161 19.47 6.76 9.13
N LYS A 162 18.51 7.27 9.90
CA LYS A 162 18.50 7.17 11.36
C LYS A 162 18.02 5.79 11.81
N GLU A 163 18.69 5.20 12.81
CA GLU A 163 18.36 3.85 13.31
C GLU A 163 17.12 3.77 14.22
N GLU A 164 16.56 4.91 14.65
CA GLU A 164 15.52 4.95 15.69
C GLU A 164 14.18 5.41 15.14
N PHE A 165 13.19 4.52 15.05
CA PHE A 165 11.82 5.03 14.78
C PHE A 165 10.63 4.29 15.39
N LEU A 166 10.78 3.19 16.12
CA LEU A 166 9.64 2.62 16.87
C LEU A 166 10.15 1.95 18.16
N ASP A 167 10.10 2.69 19.26
CA ASP A 167 9.91 2.11 20.59
C ASP A 167 8.39 2.06 20.87
#